data_dad8f979745697d58076b3cc839e0adf
#
_entry.id   dad8f979745697d58076b3cc839e0adf
#
_cell.length_a   1.000
_cell.length_b   1.000
_cell.length_c   1.000
_cell.angle_alpha   90.00
_cell.angle_beta   90.00
_cell.angle_gamma   90.00
#
_symmetry.space_group_name_H-M   'P 1'
#
loop_
_entity.id
_entity.type
_entity.pdbx_description
1 polymer ?
#
loop_
_entity_poly.entity_id
_entity_poly.type
_entity_poly.pdbx_seq_one_letter_code
_entity_poly.pdbx_strand_id
1 'polypeptide(L)'
;MSETVAIVVVTYNRADLLAGMLAGLAALERAPDAVVVVDNASTDHTAQVLAEADVPGLQVVRSEDNLGGAGGFHLGVRTAYEQGFDRVWLMDDDVVPAPDCLTVLMALDEDCLMAVREDRQGRLCEKAATRFDLTNPLAIKPKTSMVETDFGTRAAMPPLVELENVAFEGFMARRRVIDAIGLPDPSYFIFYDDVDYAVRARAAGFRIWAVRDAVLVRQLDFDQQHDLAGWKGYYMYRNLFVVHLRYGTNLAVRLKPWLITAVVVLLSPLRGGRAEARNVIRAMRAARSMRALPTREPSGG
;
A
#
# COMPACT_ATOMS: atom_id res chain seq x y z
N MET A 1 -27.47 -12.11 2.24
CA MET A 1 -26.61 -11.92 3.43
C MET A 1 -25.73 -10.71 3.15
N SER A 2 -25.46 -9.85 4.14
CA SER A 2 -24.51 -8.74 3.96
C SER A 2 -23.09 -9.31 3.79
N GLU A 3 -22.28 -8.73 2.89
CA GLU A 3 -20.87 -9.11 2.76
C GLU A 3 -20.12 -8.90 4.08
N THR A 4 -19.25 -9.85 4.43
CA THR A 4 -18.36 -9.79 5.58
C THR A 4 -17.07 -9.07 5.23
N VAL A 5 -16.47 -8.36 6.21
CA VAL A 5 -15.24 -7.60 6.01
C VAL A 5 -14.23 -7.82 7.13
N ALA A 6 -13.00 -8.13 6.75
CA ALA A 6 -11.85 -8.11 7.66
C ALA A 6 -11.01 -6.86 7.38
N ILE A 7 -10.62 -6.18 8.45
CA ILE A 7 -9.62 -5.11 8.40
C ILE A 7 -8.25 -5.74 8.66
N VAL A 8 -7.25 -5.42 7.83
CA VAL A 8 -5.86 -5.85 8.01
C VAL A 8 -5.01 -4.63 8.32
N VAL A 9 -4.33 -4.67 9.45
CA VAL A 9 -3.41 -3.63 9.91
C VAL A 9 -2.01 -4.20 10.04
N VAL A 10 -1.00 -3.48 9.57
CA VAL A 10 0.41 -3.85 9.77
C VAL A 10 1.08 -2.82 10.65
N THR A 11 1.79 -3.29 11.70
CA THR A 11 2.51 -2.41 12.62
C THR A 11 3.93 -2.92 12.89
N TYR A 12 4.85 -1.99 13.17
CA TYR A 12 6.22 -2.28 13.61
C TYR A 12 6.80 -1.13 14.44
N ASN A 13 6.97 -1.34 15.77
CA ASN A 13 7.54 -0.35 16.68
C ASN A 13 6.85 1.02 16.62
N ARG A 14 5.50 1.05 16.63
CA ARG A 14 4.66 2.25 16.56
C ARG A 14 3.46 2.17 17.49
N ALA A 15 3.68 1.71 18.72
CA ALA A 15 2.62 1.42 19.68
C ALA A 15 1.62 2.58 19.89
N ASP A 16 2.09 3.84 19.99
CA ASP A 16 1.21 5.00 20.21
C ASP A 16 0.31 5.29 18.99
N LEU A 17 0.84 5.13 17.77
CA LEU A 17 0.05 5.29 16.54
C LEU A 17 -0.99 4.18 16.42
N LEU A 18 -0.57 2.94 16.69
CA LEU A 18 -1.47 1.78 16.71
C LEU A 18 -2.60 1.96 17.72
N ALA A 19 -2.32 2.47 18.92
CA ALA A 19 -3.35 2.73 19.93
C ALA A 19 -4.42 3.72 19.41
N GLY A 20 -4.00 4.82 18.77
CA GLY A 20 -4.91 5.78 18.16
C GLY A 20 -5.73 5.17 17.02
N MET A 21 -5.12 4.33 16.20
CA MET A 21 -5.78 3.61 15.11
C MET A 21 -6.82 2.61 15.63
N LEU A 22 -6.48 1.80 16.63
CA LEU A 22 -7.39 0.82 17.26
C LEU A 22 -8.59 1.52 17.92
N ALA A 23 -8.37 2.67 18.57
CA ALA A 23 -9.46 3.49 19.11
C ALA A 23 -10.41 3.97 17.99
N GLY A 24 -9.87 4.36 16.83
CA GLY A 24 -10.67 4.73 15.66
C GLY A 24 -11.48 3.55 15.11
N LEU A 25 -10.91 2.35 15.08
CA LEU A 25 -11.62 1.14 14.67
C LEU A 25 -12.76 0.77 15.64
N ALA A 26 -12.55 0.92 16.94
CA ALA A 26 -13.58 0.71 17.95
C ALA A 26 -14.73 1.73 17.84
N ALA A 27 -14.47 2.92 17.27
CA ALA A 27 -15.46 4.00 17.09
C ALA A 27 -16.22 3.92 15.75
N LEU A 28 -15.98 2.92 14.91
CA LEU A 28 -16.70 2.75 13.65
C LEU A 28 -18.19 2.49 13.91
N GLU A 29 -19.08 3.20 13.19
CA GLU A 29 -20.53 3.01 13.23
C GLU A 29 -20.94 1.60 12.78
N ARG A 30 -20.27 1.08 11.76
CA ARG A 30 -20.35 -0.31 11.34
C ARG A 30 -19.12 -1.05 11.85
N ALA A 31 -19.30 -1.96 12.79
CA ALA A 31 -18.18 -2.82 13.22
C ALA A 31 -17.73 -3.74 12.06
N PRO A 32 -16.42 -3.96 11.87
CA PRO A 32 -15.92 -5.00 11.00
C PRO A 32 -16.22 -6.39 11.59
N ASP A 33 -16.23 -7.43 10.74
CA ASP A 33 -16.41 -8.80 11.21
C ASP A 33 -15.13 -9.36 11.84
N ALA A 34 -13.96 -8.82 11.46
CA ALA A 34 -12.67 -9.10 12.11
C ALA A 34 -11.69 -7.93 11.91
N VAL A 35 -10.74 -7.83 12.84
CA VAL A 35 -9.56 -6.94 12.74
C VAL A 35 -8.31 -7.80 12.91
N VAL A 36 -7.55 -8.00 11.83
CA VAL A 36 -6.31 -8.77 11.82
C VAL A 36 -5.14 -7.80 11.92
N VAL A 37 -4.50 -7.72 13.07
CA VAL A 37 -3.29 -6.91 13.27
C VAL A 37 -2.06 -7.78 13.13
N VAL A 38 -1.23 -7.49 12.15
CA VAL A 38 0.08 -8.12 11.98
C VAL A 38 1.13 -7.30 12.74
N ASP A 39 1.57 -7.82 13.89
CA ASP A 39 2.72 -7.30 14.61
C ASP A 39 4.01 -7.85 13.99
N ASN A 40 4.72 -6.99 13.30
CA ASN A 40 5.87 -7.33 12.48
C ASN A 40 7.17 -7.45 13.30
N ALA A 41 7.14 -8.23 14.40
CA ALA A 41 8.21 -8.41 15.39
C ALA A 41 8.56 -7.14 16.17
N SER A 42 7.57 -6.38 16.63
CA SER A 42 7.80 -5.17 17.46
C SER A 42 8.50 -5.51 18.77
N THR A 43 9.35 -4.57 19.22
CA THR A 43 10.15 -4.66 20.45
C THR A 43 9.81 -3.55 21.46
N ASP A 44 8.93 -2.63 21.08
CA ASP A 44 8.36 -1.61 21.97
C ASP A 44 7.15 -2.14 22.74
N HIS A 45 6.30 -1.26 23.27
CA HIS A 45 5.10 -1.65 24.01
C HIS A 45 3.88 -2.02 23.14
N THR A 46 4.08 -2.31 21.84
CA THR A 46 3.01 -2.72 20.89
C THR A 46 2.23 -3.93 21.42
N ALA A 47 2.91 -4.93 21.99
CA ALA A 47 2.25 -6.12 22.53
C ALA A 47 1.29 -5.79 23.69
N GLN A 48 1.64 -4.81 24.53
CA GLN A 48 0.78 -4.33 25.62
C GLN A 48 -0.45 -3.60 25.06
N VAL A 49 -0.26 -2.69 24.08
CA VAL A 49 -1.37 -2.00 23.40
C VAL A 49 -2.37 -2.99 22.81
N LEU A 50 -1.87 -4.04 22.14
CA LEU A 50 -2.73 -5.07 21.54
C LEU A 50 -3.47 -5.90 22.59
N ALA A 51 -2.84 -6.20 23.73
CA ALA A 51 -3.46 -6.95 24.83
C ALA A 51 -4.56 -6.16 25.57
N GLU A 52 -4.42 -4.83 25.63
CA GLU A 52 -5.36 -3.91 26.30
C GLU A 52 -6.45 -3.38 25.35
N ALA A 53 -6.36 -3.64 24.06
CA ALA A 53 -7.29 -3.11 23.05
C ALA A 53 -8.67 -3.76 23.16
N ASP A 54 -9.71 -2.93 23.32
CA ASP A 54 -11.12 -3.35 23.27
C ASP A 54 -11.70 -3.12 21.86
N VAL A 55 -11.30 -3.96 20.92
CA VAL A 55 -11.76 -3.91 19.52
C VAL A 55 -12.44 -5.24 19.18
N PRO A 56 -13.73 -5.24 18.81
CA PRO A 56 -14.44 -6.46 18.48
C PRO A 56 -13.77 -7.20 17.32
N GLY A 57 -13.61 -8.53 17.50
CA GLY A 57 -13.02 -9.39 16.46
C GLY A 57 -11.51 -9.18 16.24
N LEU A 58 -10.80 -8.55 17.20
CA LEU A 58 -9.35 -8.37 17.13
C LEU A 58 -8.62 -9.73 17.15
N GLN A 59 -7.75 -9.92 16.17
CA GLN A 59 -6.86 -11.05 16.02
C GLN A 59 -5.43 -10.54 15.82
N VAL A 60 -4.51 -11.03 16.63
CA VAL A 60 -3.09 -10.63 16.55
C VAL A 60 -2.30 -11.76 15.89
N VAL A 61 -1.63 -11.42 14.78
CA VAL A 61 -0.70 -12.31 14.09
C VAL A 61 0.71 -11.75 14.28
N ARG A 62 1.50 -12.37 15.13
CA ARG A 62 2.88 -11.95 15.36
C ARG A 62 3.84 -12.71 14.46
N SER A 63 4.68 -12.00 13.71
CA SER A 63 5.79 -12.60 12.96
C SER A 63 7.03 -12.74 13.85
N GLU A 64 7.89 -13.71 13.53
CA GLU A 64 9.17 -13.91 14.24
C GLU A 64 10.18 -12.82 13.88
N ASP A 65 10.16 -12.36 12.62
CA ASP A 65 11.04 -11.34 12.07
C ASP A 65 10.25 -10.17 11.47
N ASN A 66 10.91 -9.03 11.29
CA ASN A 66 10.35 -7.91 10.53
C ASN A 66 10.34 -8.24 9.04
N LEU A 67 9.15 -8.57 8.53
CA LEU A 67 8.88 -8.90 7.12
C LEU A 67 8.74 -7.66 6.22
N GLY A 68 8.84 -6.45 6.77
CA GLY A 68 8.48 -5.21 6.08
C GLY A 68 6.97 -5.05 5.88
N GLY A 69 6.54 -3.91 5.36
CA GLY A 69 5.11 -3.68 5.06
C GLY A 69 4.55 -4.71 4.10
N ALA A 70 5.28 -5.00 3.01
CA ALA A 70 4.85 -5.96 1.99
C ALA A 70 4.62 -7.39 2.55
N GLY A 71 5.52 -7.88 3.41
CA GLY A 71 5.37 -9.18 4.06
C GLY A 71 4.26 -9.18 5.11
N GLY A 72 4.10 -8.07 5.84
CA GLY A 72 3.01 -7.89 6.79
C GLY A 72 1.64 -7.93 6.10
N PHE A 73 1.45 -7.16 5.02
CA PHE A 73 0.21 -7.19 4.24
C PHE A 73 -0.04 -8.55 3.59
N HIS A 74 1.01 -9.21 3.06
CA HIS A 74 0.87 -10.58 2.56
C HIS A 74 0.30 -11.52 3.63
N LEU A 75 0.87 -11.50 4.82
CA LEU A 75 0.46 -12.36 5.94
C LEU A 75 -0.97 -12.04 6.40
N GLY A 76 -1.29 -10.75 6.56
CA GLY A 76 -2.62 -10.31 7.00
C GLY A 76 -3.71 -10.62 5.97
N VAL A 77 -3.47 -10.34 4.68
CA VAL A 77 -4.43 -10.65 3.60
C VAL A 77 -4.62 -12.16 3.49
N ARG A 78 -3.56 -12.97 3.58
CA ARG A 78 -3.65 -14.41 3.60
C ARG A 78 -4.53 -14.90 4.74
N THR A 79 -4.29 -14.40 5.96
CA THR A 79 -5.09 -14.76 7.14
C THR A 79 -6.57 -14.44 6.95
N ALA A 80 -6.91 -13.25 6.48
CA ALA A 80 -8.29 -12.86 6.21
C ALA A 80 -8.92 -13.68 5.06
N TYR A 81 -8.16 -13.96 4.01
CA TYR A 81 -8.59 -14.76 2.88
C TYR A 81 -8.89 -16.21 3.29
N GLU A 82 -8.01 -16.87 4.05
CA GLU A 82 -8.19 -18.25 4.54
C GLU A 82 -9.41 -18.37 5.48
N GLN A 83 -9.75 -17.31 6.21
CA GLN A 83 -10.93 -17.26 7.06
C GLN A 83 -12.25 -17.03 6.29
N GLY A 84 -12.18 -16.74 4.99
CA GLY A 84 -13.37 -16.70 4.13
C GLY A 84 -14.10 -15.38 4.06
N PHE A 85 -13.50 -14.24 4.50
CA PHE A 85 -14.13 -12.93 4.40
C PHE A 85 -14.37 -12.51 2.95
N ASP A 86 -15.50 -11.82 2.70
CA ASP A 86 -15.89 -11.35 1.37
C ASP A 86 -15.09 -10.14 0.91
N ARG A 87 -14.67 -9.28 1.86
CA ARG A 87 -13.86 -8.10 1.62
C ARG A 87 -12.69 -8.04 2.61
N VAL A 88 -11.57 -7.50 2.14
CA VAL A 88 -10.39 -7.19 2.96
C VAL A 88 -10.07 -5.71 2.81
N TRP A 89 -9.98 -4.97 3.93
CA TRP A 89 -9.66 -3.56 3.99
C TRP A 89 -8.28 -3.36 4.64
N LEU A 90 -7.33 -2.79 3.89
CA LEU A 90 -5.91 -2.68 4.28
C LEU A 90 -5.62 -1.30 4.86
N MET A 91 -4.89 -1.24 5.95
CA MET A 91 -4.47 0.00 6.61
C MET A 91 -3.07 -0.11 7.21
N ASP A 92 -2.34 1.01 7.22
CA ASP A 92 -1.16 1.18 8.08
C ASP A 92 -1.60 1.64 9.49
N ASP A 93 -0.69 1.56 10.45
CA ASP A 93 -0.92 1.93 11.86
C ASP A 93 -1.00 3.44 12.12
N ASP A 94 -0.76 4.27 11.11
CA ASP A 94 -0.70 5.74 11.23
C ASP A 94 -1.90 6.48 10.59
N VAL A 95 -2.98 5.76 10.30
CA VAL A 95 -4.26 6.32 9.83
C VAL A 95 -5.40 5.95 10.77
N VAL A 96 -6.38 6.84 10.90
CA VAL A 96 -7.59 6.63 11.72
C VAL A 96 -8.81 6.80 10.84
N PRO A 97 -9.70 5.80 10.72
CA PRO A 97 -10.91 5.94 9.94
C PRO A 97 -11.92 6.89 10.62
N ALA A 98 -12.61 7.70 9.81
CA ALA A 98 -13.81 8.40 10.25
C ALA A 98 -14.90 7.39 10.65
N PRO A 99 -15.78 7.71 11.63
CA PRO A 99 -16.74 6.74 12.16
C PRO A 99 -17.63 6.08 11.11
N ASP A 100 -18.02 6.78 10.06
CA ASP A 100 -18.87 6.33 8.97
C ASP A 100 -18.10 5.68 7.80
N CYS A 101 -16.77 5.73 7.81
CA CYS A 101 -15.92 5.34 6.68
C CYS A 101 -16.23 3.92 6.18
N LEU A 102 -16.30 2.94 7.07
CA LEU A 102 -16.62 1.56 6.67
C LEU A 102 -18.07 1.43 6.15
N THR A 103 -19.01 2.14 6.73
CA THR A 103 -20.41 2.17 6.28
C THR A 103 -20.49 2.67 4.83
N VAL A 104 -19.77 3.77 4.52
CA VAL A 104 -19.72 4.34 3.17
C VAL A 104 -19.11 3.36 2.17
N LEU A 105 -17.97 2.74 2.51
CA LEU A 105 -17.32 1.77 1.62
C LEU A 105 -18.18 0.54 1.36
N MET A 106 -18.83 0.01 2.39
CA MET A 106 -19.66 -1.20 2.27
C MET A 106 -20.99 -0.96 1.57
N ALA A 107 -21.42 0.28 1.39
CA ALA A 107 -22.62 0.62 0.62
C ALA A 107 -22.39 0.54 -0.91
N LEU A 108 -21.14 0.46 -1.36
CA LEU A 108 -20.78 0.47 -2.78
C LEU A 108 -20.61 -0.95 -3.34
N ASP A 109 -21.24 -1.21 -4.48
CA ASP A 109 -21.13 -2.50 -5.19
C ASP A 109 -19.93 -2.48 -6.17
N GLU A 110 -18.72 -2.22 -5.63
CA GLU A 110 -17.49 -2.17 -6.40
C GLU A 110 -16.44 -3.14 -5.82
N ASP A 111 -15.54 -3.64 -6.70
CA ASP A 111 -14.55 -4.65 -6.32
C ASP A 111 -13.36 -4.11 -5.57
N CYS A 112 -12.91 -2.94 -5.99
CA CYS A 112 -11.75 -2.27 -5.41
C CYS A 112 -12.11 -0.83 -5.06
N LEU A 113 -12.03 -0.52 -3.79
CA LEU A 113 -12.33 0.79 -3.23
C LEU A 113 -11.10 1.32 -2.49
N MET A 114 -10.99 2.62 -2.39
CA MET A 114 -9.99 3.29 -1.58
C MET A 114 -10.62 4.44 -0.82
N ALA A 115 -10.49 4.43 0.51
CA ALA A 115 -10.80 5.58 1.33
C ALA A 115 -9.78 6.69 1.07
N VAL A 116 -10.22 7.95 1.03
CA VAL A 116 -9.32 9.09 0.83
C VAL A 116 -8.73 9.56 2.13
N ARG A 117 -7.49 10.05 2.08
CA ARG A 117 -6.76 10.53 3.25
C ARG A 117 -6.83 12.04 3.37
N GLU A 118 -7.14 12.49 4.58
CA GLU A 118 -6.99 13.88 5.01
C GLU A 118 -5.94 13.96 6.13
N ASP A 119 -5.30 15.10 6.28
CA ASP A 119 -4.50 15.39 7.47
C ASP A 119 -5.39 15.81 8.66
N ARG A 120 -4.79 16.04 9.83
CA ARG A 120 -5.51 16.46 11.04
C ARG A 120 -6.22 17.83 10.91
N GLN A 121 -5.90 18.59 9.88
CA GLN A 121 -6.52 19.88 9.55
C GLN A 121 -7.62 19.75 8.49
N GLY A 122 -7.95 18.53 8.06
CA GLY A 122 -8.95 18.27 7.02
C GLY A 122 -8.49 18.60 5.59
N ARG A 123 -7.18 18.73 5.37
CA ARG A 123 -6.63 18.95 4.02
C ARG A 123 -6.44 17.62 3.32
N LEU A 124 -6.89 17.55 2.08
CA LEU A 124 -6.70 16.37 1.24
C LEU A 124 -5.21 16.06 1.07
N CYS A 125 -4.78 14.87 1.45
CA CYS A 125 -3.40 14.40 1.32
C CYS A 125 -3.31 13.04 0.63
N GLU A 126 -4.27 12.75 -0.27
CA GLU A 126 -4.35 11.48 -0.98
C GLU A 126 -3.42 11.45 -2.18
N LYS A 127 -2.41 10.56 -2.11
CA LYS A 127 -1.37 10.38 -3.14
C LYS A 127 -1.61 9.20 -4.07
N ALA A 128 -2.78 8.56 -4.01
CA ALA A 128 -3.17 7.58 -5.02
C ALA A 128 -3.17 8.22 -6.41
N ALA A 129 -2.68 7.47 -7.40
CA ALA A 129 -2.53 8.01 -8.74
C ALA A 129 -3.83 7.89 -9.54
N THR A 130 -4.29 9.01 -10.06
CA THR A 130 -5.31 9.07 -11.12
C THR A 130 -4.71 8.72 -12.48
N ARG A 131 -3.37 8.88 -12.64
CA ARG A 131 -2.63 8.41 -13.83
C ARG A 131 -1.29 7.80 -13.42
N PHE A 132 -1.10 6.56 -13.86
CA PHE A 132 0.13 5.79 -13.64
C PHE A 132 0.64 5.22 -14.97
N ASP A 133 1.61 5.89 -15.59
CA ASP A 133 2.05 5.64 -16.96
C ASP A 133 3.32 4.77 -17.02
N LEU A 134 3.16 3.57 -17.54
CA LEU A 134 4.24 2.65 -17.86
C LEU A 134 4.45 2.49 -19.38
N THR A 135 3.93 3.45 -20.16
CA THR A 135 4.04 3.47 -21.64
C THR A 135 5.03 4.50 -22.13
N ASN A 136 5.15 5.65 -21.44
CA ASN A 136 5.99 6.77 -21.85
C ASN A 136 7.46 6.58 -21.40
N PRO A 137 8.42 6.42 -22.32
CA PRO A 137 9.83 6.29 -21.99
C PRO A 137 10.44 7.58 -21.41
N LEU A 138 9.86 8.74 -21.66
CA LEU A 138 10.38 10.04 -21.19
C LEU A 138 9.88 10.44 -19.79
N ALA A 139 8.81 9.82 -19.29
CA ALA A 139 8.31 10.11 -17.95
C ALA A 139 9.34 9.62 -16.89
N ILE A 140 9.86 10.53 -16.07
CA ILE A 140 10.85 10.19 -15.03
C ILE A 140 10.24 9.27 -13.98
N LYS A 141 8.99 9.54 -13.58
CA LYS A 141 8.21 8.74 -12.63
C LYS A 141 6.95 8.23 -13.33
N PRO A 142 6.52 6.97 -13.06
CA PRO A 142 5.26 6.46 -13.62
C PRO A 142 4.03 7.23 -13.13
N LYS A 143 4.02 7.65 -11.86
CA LYS A 143 2.95 8.45 -11.26
C LYS A 143 3.00 9.87 -11.83
N THR A 144 2.05 10.22 -12.70
CA THR A 144 2.01 11.52 -13.41
C THR A 144 0.91 12.43 -12.89
N SER A 145 -0.11 11.91 -12.21
CA SER A 145 -1.20 12.66 -11.59
C SER A 145 -1.67 11.95 -10.32
N MET A 146 -2.20 12.69 -9.35
CA MET A 146 -2.62 12.20 -8.04
C MET A 146 -3.91 12.90 -7.62
N VAL A 147 -4.70 12.25 -6.76
CA VAL A 147 -5.96 12.80 -6.26
C VAL A 147 -5.77 14.18 -5.63
N GLU A 148 -4.77 14.35 -4.75
CA GLU A 148 -4.50 15.65 -4.09
C GLU A 148 -4.15 16.77 -5.07
N THR A 149 -3.42 16.46 -6.15
CA THR A 149 -3.01 17.48 -7.14
C THR A 149 -4.11 17.79 -8.14
N ASP A 150 -4.97 16.83 -8.45
CA ASP A 150 -6.04 17.00 -9.42
C ASP A 150 -7.24 17.77 -8.86
N PHE A 151 -7.53 17.58 -7.57
CA PHE A 151 -8.71 18.16 -6.92
C PHE A 151 -8.40 19.23 -5.88
N GLY A 152 -7.24 19.21 -5.26
CA GLY A 152 -6.82 20.16 -4.21
C GLY A 152 -7.57 20.02 -2.90
N THR A 153 -8.88 19.77 -2.91
CA THR A 153 -9.71 19.53 -1.74
C THR A 153 -10.67 18.37 -1.95
N ARG A 154 -11.06 17.68 -0.87
CA ARG A 154 -12.04 16.58 -0.94
C ARG A 154 -13.40 17.06 -1.48
N ALA A 155 -13.82 18.26 -1.13
CA ALA A 155 -15.09 18.85 -1.59
C ALA A 155 -15.14 19.05 -3.13
N ALA A 156 -13.99 19.21 -3.79
CA ALA A 156 -13.90 19.33 -5.23
C ALA A 156 -13.91 17.97 -5.97
N MET A 157 -13.79 16.85 -5.24
CA MET A 157 -13.81 15.52 -5.83
C MET A 157 -15.25 15.13 -6.25
N PRO A 158 -15.43 14.42 -7.37
CA PRO A 158 -16.67 13.67 -7.61
C PRO A 158 -16.81 12.55 -6.56
N PRO A 159 -18.00 11.98 -6.38
CA PRO A 159 -18.23 10.90 -5.40
C PRO A 159 -17.26 9.72 -5.56
N LEU A 160 -16.92 9.36 -6.80
CA LEU A 160 -15.96 8.30 -7.14
C LEU A 160 -14.94 8.84 -8.16
N VAL A 161 -13.66 8.58 -7.91
CA VAL A 161 -12.55 8.90 -8.81
C VAL A 161 -11.84 7.61 -9.19
N GLU A 162 -11.72 7.32 -10.48
CA GLU A 162 -11.00 6.16 -10.95
C GLU A 162 -9.49 6.32 -10.71
N LEU A 163 -8.87 5.27 -10.16
CA LEU A 163 -7.46 5.24 -9.82
C LEU A 163 -6.70 4.25 -10.70
N GLU A 164 -5.49 4.62 -11.05
CA GLU A 164 -4.54 3.74 -11.74
C GLU A 164 -3.50 3.13 -10.78
N ASN A 165 -3.40 3.65 -9.57
CA ASN A 165 -2.53 3.14 -8.52
C ASN A 165 -3.10 3.52 -7.15
N VAL A 166 -2.79 2.74 -6.12
CA VAL A 166 -3.25 2.94 -4.74
C VAL A 166 -2.08 2.93 -3.76
N ALA A 167 -2.38 3.22 -2.49
CA ALA A 167 -1.59 2.82 -1.32
C ALA A 167 -2.41 1.81 -0.51
N PHE A 168 -1.76 0.94 0.26
CA PHE A 168 -2.49 0.04 1.15
C PHE A 168 -3.07 0.75 2.39
N GLU A 169 -2.78 2.03 2.55
CA GLU A 169 -3.42 2.90 3.54
C GLU A 169 -4.87 3.24 3.12
N GLY A 170 -5.81 2.29 3.26
CA GLY A 170 -7.25 2.49 2.97
C GLY A 170 -7.80 1.71 1.77
N PHE A 171 -6.99 0.86 1.13
CA PHE A 171 -7.43 0.05 0.01
C PHE A 171 -8.29 -1.14 0.48
N MET A 172 -9.49 -1.29 -0.10
CA MET A 172 -10.40 -2.40 0.12
C MET A 172 -10.56 -3.21 -1.17
N ALA A 173 -10.47 -4.53 -1.07
CA ALA A 173 -10.69 -5.44 -2.19
C ALA A 173 -11.68 -6.54 -1.82
N ARG A 174 -12.56 -6.90 -2.77
CA ARG A 174 -13.37 -8.11 -2.67
C ARG A 174 -12.52 -9.37 -2.83
N ARG A 175 -12.95 -10.47 -2.21
CA ARG A 175 -12.33 -11.78 -2.31
C ARG A 175 -12.05 -12.20 -3.76
N ARG A 176 -12.97 -11.95 -4.69
CA ARG A 176 -12.80 -12.29 -6.11
C ARG A 176 -11.60 -11.59 -6.78
N VAL A 177 -11.17 -10.43 -6.26
CA VAL A 177 -9.94 -9.77 -6.71
C VAL A 177 -8.74 -10.62 -6.30
N ILE A 178 -8.71 -11.04 -5.03
CA ILE A 178 -7.63 -11.90 -4.49
C ILE A 178 -7.61 -13.23 -5.25
N ASP A 179 -8.77 -13.84 -5.54
CA ASP A 179 -8.88 -15.07 -6.34
C ASP A 179 -8.25 -14.88 -7.73
N ALA A 180 -8.46 -13.72 -8.34
CA ALA A 180 -7.98 -13.44 -9.70
C ALA A 180 -6.48 -13.12 -9.76
N ILE A 181 -5.95 -12.37 -8.79
CA ILE A 181 -4.58 -11.84 -8.86
C ILE A 181 -3.63 -12.42 -7.80
N GLY A 182 -4.14 -13.16 -6.82
CA GLY A 182 -3.37 -13.70 -5.69
C GLY A 182 -3.09 -12.67 -4.60
N LEU A 183 -2.25 -13.04 -3.65
CA LEU A 183 -1.87 -12.22 -2.50
C LEU A 183 -0.88 -11.10 -2.88
N PRO A 184 -0.70 -10.06 -2.03
CA PRO A 184 0.41 -9.11 -2.16
C PRO A 184 1.77 -9.81 -2.23
N ASP A 185 2.71 -9.31 -3.03
CA ASP A 185 4.04 -9.91 -3.19
C ASP A 185 4.97 -9.52 -2.03
N PRO A 186 5.32 -10.44 -1.10
CA PRO A 186 6.12 -10.13 0.09
C PRO A 186 7.57 -9.77 -0.26
N SER A 187 8.05 -10.08 -1.48
CA SER A 187 9.42 -9.85 -1.90
C SER A 187 9.79 -8.36 -2.01
N TYR A 188 8.80 -7.48 -2.05
CA TYR A 188 9.01 -6.04 -2.07
C TYR A 188 9.58 -5.50 -0.75
N PHE A 189 9.31 -6.11 0.37
CA PHE A 189 9.66 -5.68 1.72
C PHE A 189 9.01 -4.34 2.12
N ILE A 190 9.28 -3.26 1.40
CA ILE A 190 8.70 -1.91 1.60
C ILE A 190 8.64 -1.17 0.26
N PHE A 191 7.59 -0.38 0.03
CA PHE A 191 7.31 0.39 -1.19
C PHE A 191 7.02 -0.47 -2.42
N TYR A 192 6.09 0.00 -3.24
CA TYR A 192 5.69 -0.59 -4.53
C TYR A 192 4.94 -1.94 -4.47
N ASP A 193 4.74 -2.53 -3.31
CA ASP A 193 3.87 -3.71 -3.12
C ASP A 193 2.40 -3.36 -3.43
N ASP A 194 1.96 -2.19 -2.99
CA ASP A 194 0.68 -1.58 -3.32
C ASP A 194 0.55 -1.26 -4.81
N VAL A 195 1.62 -0.71 -5.41
CA VAL A 195 1.70 -0.46 -6.86
C VAL A 195 1.57 -1.74 -7.66
N ASP A 196 2.33 -2.76 -7.29
CA ASP A 196 2.29 -4.09 -7.93
C ASP A 196 0.87 -4.68 -7.87
N TYR A 197 0.22 -4.57 -6.70
CA TYR A 197 -1.12 -5.09 -6.49
C TYR A 197 -2.16 -4.37 -7.34
N ALA A 198 -2.12 -3.03 -7.37
CA ALA A 198 -3.01 -2.22 -8.20
C ALA A 198 -2.84 -2.49 -9.69
N VAL A 199 -1.60 -2.61 -10.17
CA VAL A 199 -1.32 -2.94 -11.58
C VAL A 199 -1.86 -4.32 -11.94
N ARG A 200 -1.70 -5.32 -11.06
CA ARG A 200 -2.26 -6.68 -11.28
C ARG A 200 -3.78 -6.66 -11.29
N ALA A 201 -4.43 -5.94 -10.38
CA ALA A 201 -5.89 -5.82 -10.32
C ALA A 201 -6.44 -5.20 -11.61
N ARG A 202 -5.85 -4.09 -12.08
CA ARG A 202 -6.26 -3.45 -13.32
C ARG A 202 -6.01 -4.32 -14.55
N ALA A 203 -4.88 -5.02 -14.60
CA ALA A 203 -4.59 -5.96 -15.68
C ALA A 203 -5.58 -7.14 -15.73
N ALA A 204 -6.18 -7.50 -14.61
CA ALA A 204 -7.25 -8.50 -14.52
C ALA A 204 -8.65 -7.93 -14.84
N GLY A 205 -8.75 -6.63 -15.15
CA GLY A 205 -10.00 -5.97 -15.54
C GLY A 205 -10.77 -5.29 -14.39
N PHE A 206 -10.22 -5.26 -13.17
CA PHE A 206 -10.85 -4.58 -12.05
C PHE A 206 -10.59 -3.07 -12.11
N ARG A 207 -11.65 -2.28 -11.85
CA ARG A 207 -11.53 -0.84 -11.67
C ARG A 207 -11.33 -0.53 -10.20
N ILE A 208 -10.56 0.49 -9.90
CA ILE A 208 -10.25 0.93 -8.54
C ILE A 208 -10.82 2.33 -8.36
N TRP A 209 -11.55 2.57 -7.27
CA TRP A 209 -12.24 3.83 -7.02
C TRP A 209 -11.80 4.47 -5.72
N ALA A 210 -11.29 5.71 -5.77
CA ALA A 210 -11.24 6.54 -4.59
C ALA A 210 -12.65 7.03 -4.25
N VAL A 211 -13.05 6.84 -3.01
CA VAL A 211 -14.40 7.17 -2.50
C VAL A 211 -14.29 8.45 -1.70
N ARG A 212 -14.82 9.57 -2.25
CA ARG A 212 -14.74 10.91 -1.64
C ARG A 212 -15.19 10.95 -0.19
N ASP A 213 -16.29 10.27 0.11
CA ASP A 213 -16.95 10.38 1.41
C ASP A 213 -16.47 9.32 2.43
N ALA A 214 -15.59 8.39 2.04
CA ALA A 214 -14.89 7.47 2.93
C ALA A 214 -13.54 8.09 3.32
N VAL A 215 -13.38 8.49 4.58
CA VAL A 215 -12.22 9.29 5.02
C VAL A 215 -11.36 8.56 6.03
N LEU A 216 -10.06 8.62 5.82
CA LEU A 216 -9.02 8.27 6.79
C LEU A 216 -8.25 9.54 7.18
N VAL A 217 -8.02 9.72 8.49
CA VAL A 217 -7.22 10.83 9.01
C VAL A 217 -5.81 10.34 9.32
N ARG A 218 -4.82 10.97 8.71
CA ARG A 218 -3.41 10.65 9.00
C ARG A 218 -2.98 11.18 10.36
N GLN A 219 -2.30 10.34 11.12
CA GLN A 219 -1.78 10.70 12.44
C GLN A 219 -0.43 11.42 12.37
N LEU A 220 0.32 11.24 11.29
CA LEU A 220 1.63 11.85 11.08
C LEU A 220 1.57 12.91 9.97
N ASP A 221 2.29 14.01 10.18
CA ASP A 221 2.56 14.96 9.10
C ASP A 221 3.50 14.33 8.07
N PHE A 222 3.19 14.53 6.78
CA PHE A 222 3.91 13.89 5.70
C PHE A 222 5.13 14.72 5.30
N ASP A 223 6.26 14.50 5.95
CA ASP A 223 7.56 14.98 5.48
C ASP A 223 8.45 13.79 5.11
N GLN A 224 8.12 13.12 4.01
CA GLN A 224 8.99 12.07 3.45
C GLN A 224 10.15 12.70 2.70
N GLN A 225 11.17 13.13 3.40
CA GLN A 225 12.48 13.31 2.81
C GLN A 225 13.07 11.91 2.56
N HIS A 226 13.06 11.49 1.31
CA HIS A 226 13.64 10.20 0.93
C HIS A 226 15.17 10.34 0.87
N ASP A 227 15.85 9.90 1.93
CA ASP A 227 17.29 9.67 1.87
C ASP A 227 17.61 8.49 0.94
N LEU A 228 17.91 8.81 -0.32
CA LEU A 228 18.27 7.81 -1.33
C LEU A 228 19.63 7.14 -1.05
N ALA A 229 20.45 7.73 -0.18
CA ALA A 229 21.71 7.14 0.28
C ALA A 229 21.51 6.11 1.40
N GLY A 230 20.42 6.23 2.17
CA GLY A 230 20.04 5.31 3.23
C GLY A 230 19.50 3.96 2.73
N TRP A 231 19.19 3.07 3.66
CA TRP A 231 18.71 1.71 3.36
C TRP A 231 17.38 1.71 2.59
N LYS A 232 16.49 2.68 2.84
CA LYS A 232 15.23 2.84 2.11
C LYS A 232 15.46 3.16 0.63
N GLY A 233 16.52 3.90 0.30
CA GLY A 233 16.89 4.24 -1.08
C GLY A 233 17.18 2.99 -1.93
N TYR A 234 17.78 1.95 -1.34
CA TYR A 234 17.95 0.67 -2.03
C TYR A 234 16.61 0.06 -2.46
N TYR A 235 15.62 -0.02 -1.57
CA TYR A 235 14.31 -0.58 -1.88
C TYR A 235 13.53 0.29 -2.87
N MET A 236 13.61 1.61 -2.74
CA MET A 236 12.98 2.53 -3.70
C MET A 236 13.47 2.30 -5.13
N TYR A 237 14.78 2.21 -5.35
CA TYR A 237 15.32 1.92 -6.67
C TYR A 237 15.00 0.50 -7.12
N ARG A 238 15.20 -0.51 -6.25
CA ARG A 238 14.95 -1.91 -6.60
C ARG A 238 13.50 -2.12 -7.07
N ASN A 239 12.55 -1.63 -6.29
CA ASN A 239 11.14 -1.88 -6.52
C ASN A 239 10.61 -1.06 -7.70
N LEU A 240 11.06 0.20 -7.86
CA LEU A 240 10.82 0.97 -9.09
C LEU A 240 11.30 0.20 -10.33
N PHE A 241 12.50 -0.39 -10.26
CA PHE A 241 13.06 -1.14 -11.38
C PHE A 241 12.28 -2.43 -11.66
N VAL A 242 11.84 -3.13 -10.60
CA VAL A 242 10.95 -4.30 -10.72
C VAL A 242 9.67 -3.94 -11.47
N VAL A 243 9.02 -2.83 -11.09
CA VAL A 243 7.79 -2.36 -11.75
C VAL A 243 8.03 -2.07 -13.24
N HIS A 244 9.13 -1.38 -13.59
CA HIS A 244 9.45 -1.14 -15.00
C HIS A 244 9.75 -2.42 -15.77
N LEU A 245 10.45 -3.37 -15.16
CA LEU A 245 10.82 -4.65 -15.80
C LEU A 245 9.63 -5.58 -15.98
N ARG A 246 8.72 -5.64 -14.99
CA ARG A 246 7.51 -6.47 -15.01
C ARG A 246 6.44 -5.90 -15.94
N TYR A 247 6.15 -4.61 -15.81
CA TYR A 247 4.94 -3.98 -16.34
C TYR A 247 5.18 -2.96 -17.44
N GLY A 248 6.43 -2.60 -17.74
CA GLY A 248 6.75 -1.73 -18.86
C GLY A 248 6.17 -2.27 -20.17
N THR A 249 5.36 -1.48 -20.87
CA THR A 249 4.63 -1.94 -22.07
C THR A 249 5.50 -2.04 -23.31
N ASN A 250 6.65 -1.36 -23.31
CA ASN A 250 7.58 -1.34 -24.43
C ASN A 250 9.04 -1.46 -23.96
N LEU A 251 9.94 -1.77 -24.92
CA LEU A 251 11.35 -1.98 -24.62
C LEU A 251 12.02 -0.76 -23.99
N ALA A 252 11.67 0.44 -24.46
CA ALA A 252 12.27 1.68 -23.96
C ALA A 252 11.94 1.90 -22.47
N VAL A 253 10.70 1.65 -22.05
CA VAL A 253 10.30 1.71 -20.63
C VAL A 253 11.00 0.62 -19.83
N ARG A 254 11.13 -0.61 -20.36
CA ARG A 254 11.85 -1.69 -19.68
C ARG A 254 13.36 -1.44 -19.57
N LEU A 255 13.91 -0.58 -20.42
CA LEU A 255 15.33 -0.18 -20.35
C LEU A 255 15.60 1.00 -19.42
N LYS A 256 14.58 1.72 -18.94
CA LYS A 256 14.75 2.84 -17.98
C LYS A 256 15.59 2.50 -16.74
N PRO A 257 15.48 1.31 -16.10
CA PRO A 257 16.31 0.97 -14.96
C PRO A 257 17.82 1.10 -15.22
N TRP A 258 18.27 0.72 -16.42
CA TRP A 258 19.68 0.87 -16.82
C TRP A 258 20.05 2.34 -17.03
N LEU A 259 19.18 3.11 -17.69
CA LEU A 259 19.40 4.55 -17.88
C LEU A 259 19.47 5.28 -16.54
N ILE A 260 18.50 5.03 -15.64
CA ILE A 260 18.47 5.63 -14.30
C ILE A 260 19.75 5.25 -13.53
N THR A 261 20.15 3.98 -13.58
CA THR A 261 21.37 3.51 -12.93
C THR A 261 22.60 4.27 -13.45
N ALA A 262 22.75 4.40 -14.77
CA ALA A 262 23.87 5.12 -15.38
C ALA A 262 23.89 6.60 -14.97
N VAL A 263 22.75 7.27 -15.03
CA VAL A 263 22.61 8.70 -14.66
C VAL A 263 22.95 8.91 -13.17
N VAL A 264 22.40 8.09 -12.27
CA VAL A 264 22.67 8.21 -10.83
C VAL A 264 24.14 7.96 -10.52
N VAL A 265 24.77 6.96 -11.14
CA VAL A 265 26.21 6.68 -10.96
C VAL A 265 27.06 7.83 -11.46
N LEU A 266 26.77 8.37 -12.64
CA LEU A 266 27.52 9.51 -13.21
C LEU A 266 27.39 10.79 -12.38
N LEU A 267 26.20 11.05 -11.83
CA LEU A 267 25.93 12.26 -11.04
C LEU A 267 26.31 12.10 -9.56
N SER A 268 26.58 10.90 -9.09
CA SER A 268 26.88 10.63 -7.67
C SER A 268 28.05 11.45 -7.10
N PRO A 269 29.14 11.73 -7.82
CA PRO A 269 30.22 12.59 -7.31
C PRO A 269 29.78 14.03 -7.04
N LEU A 270 28.79 14.53 -7.82
CA LEU A 270 28.25 15.89 -7.70
C LEU A 270 27.18 16.00 -6.60
N ARG A 271 26.55 14.88 -6.22
CA ARG A 271 25.45 14.80 -5.24
C ARG A 271 25.89 14.35 -3.84
N GLY A 272 27.20 14.29 -3.59
CA GLY A 272 27.78 14.07 -2.25
C GLY A 272 27.92 12.61 -1.81
N GLY A 273 27.76 11.60 -2.69
CA GLY A 273 27.90 10.28 -2.13
C GLY A 273 28.01 9.06 -3.06
N ARG A 274 28.98 8.21 -2.73
CA ARG A 274 29.08 6.86 -3.29
C ARG A 274 28.00 5.92 -2.77
N ALA A 275 27.23 6.32 -1.75
CA ALA A 275 26.22 5.47 -1.10
C ALA A 275 24.98 5.28 -2.02
N GLU A 276 24.47 6.36 -2.61
CA GLU A 276 23.36 6.28 -3.58
C GLU A 276 23.75 5.46 -4.82
N ALA A 277 24.98 5.67 -5.35
CA ALA A 277 25.49 4.87 -6.47
C ALA A 277 25.57 3.37 -6.14
N ARG A 278 26.02 3.03 -4.92
CA ARG A 278 26.02 1.63 -4.47
C ARG A 278 24.60 1.06 -4.37
N ASN A 279 23.67 1.84 -3.81
CA ASN A 279 22.26 1.42 -3.70
C ASN A 279 21.65 1.15 -5.07
N VAL A 280 21.80 2.05 -6.04
CA VAL A 280 21.19 1.88 -7.37
C VAL A 280 21.78 0.70 -8.14
N ILE A 281 23.11 0.45 -8.02
CA ILE A 281 23.76 -0.71 -8.66
C ILE A 281 23.25 -2.04 -8.04
N ARG A 282 23.19 -2.10 -6.70
CA ARG A 282 22.67 -3.28 -5.98
C ARG A 282 21.20 -3.51 -6.32
N ALA A 283 20.41 -2.44 -6.34
CA ALA A 283 19.01 -2.44 -6.69
C ALA A 283 18.78 -3.00 -8.10
N MET A 284 19.56 -2.55 -9.09
CA MET A 284 19.48 -3.03 -10.46
C MET A 284 19.78 -4.53 -10.58
N ARG A 285 20.78 -5.02 -9.86
CA ARG A 285 21.11 -6.46 -9.84
C ARG A 285 19.97 -7.28 -9.25
N ALA A 286 19.44 -6.87 -8.10
CA ALA A 286 18.35 -7.55 -7.42
C ALA A 286 17.03 -7.50 -8.23
N ALA A 287 16.69 -6.36 -8.82
CA ALA A 287 15.47 -6.23 -9.63
C ALA A 287 15.42 -7.20 -10.82
N ARG A 288 16.57 -7.53 -11.39
CA ARG A 288 16.65 -8.51 -12.51
C ARG A 288 16.20 -9.91 -12.10
N SER A 289 16.48 -10.36 -10.88
CA SER A 289 16.03 -11.67 -10.38
C SER A 289 14.54 -11.67 -10.04
N MET A 290 13.97 -10.50 -9.70
CA MET A 290 12.55 -10.33 -9.35
C MET A 290 11.64 -10.02 -10.56
N ARG A 291 12.16 -9.99 -11.78
CA ARG A 291 11.39 -9.58 -12.98
C ARG A 291 10.20 -10.48 -13.32
N ALA A 292 10.25 -11.75 -12.93
CA ALA A 292 9.12 -12.66 -13.07
C ALA A 292 8.06 -12.34 -12.01
N LEU A 293 6.78 -12.51 -12.40
CA LEU A 293 5.69 -12.45 -11.40
C LEU A 293 5.87 -13.63 -10.43
N PRO A 294 5.52 -13.44 -9.14
CA PRO A 294 5.48 -14.56 -8.22
C PRO A 294 4.52 -15.62 -8.74
N THR A 295 4.89 -16.88 -8.57
CA THR A 295 3.98 -18.00 -8.84
C THR A 295 2.75 -17.80 -7.95
N ARG A 296 1.54 -17.84 -8.56
CA ARG A 296 0.31 -17.89 -7.78
C ARG A 296 0.40 -19.08 -6.83
N GLU A 297 0.32 -18.85 -5.53
CA GLU A 297 -0.02 -19.96 -4.64
C GLU A 297 -1.38 -20.49 -5.08
N PRO A 298 -1.54 -21.81 -5.26
CA PRO A 298 -2.83 -22.35 -5.63
C PRO A 298 -3.84 -21.95 -4.59
N SER A 299 -4.95 -21.33 -5.02
CA SER A 299 -6.14 -21.16 -4.20
C SER A 299 -6.47 -22.55 -3.66
N GLY A 300 -6.29 -22.75 -2.36
CA GLY A 300 -6.68 -23.96 -1.68
C GLY A 300 -8.14 -24.23 -1.99
N GLY A 301 -8.41 -25.37 -2.64
CA GLY A 301 -9.74 -25.83 -2.98
C GLY A 301 -10.52 -26.24 -1.73
#